data_a6617511db5b03efef4769b229a879cf
#
_entry.id   a6617511db5b03efef4769b229a879cf
#
_cell.length_a   1.000
_cell.length_b   1.000
_cell.length_c   1.000
_cell.angle_alpha   90.00
_cell.angle_beta   90.00
_cell.angle_gamma   90.00
#
_symmetry.space_group_name_H-M   'P 1'
#
loop_
_entity.id
_entity.type
_entity.pdbx_description
1 polymer ?
#
loop_
_entity_poly.entity_id
_entity_poly.type
_entity_poly.pdbx_seq_one_letter_code
_entity_poly.pdbx_strand_id
1 'polypeptide(L)'
;MRELTKPACWMKRKVMSNKIRIATTSLAGCFGCHMSFLDLDERLVKLAERVEFDRSPITDIEHARHCDIGLIEGGVCNSENVHTLREFRKNCKILVAVGACAINGGLPALRNFIPLQECLSESYLDGIGVENPQIPSDPELPLLLDKVRPVHEIVKIDYFMPGCPPSADVFWKFLTDLLEGREPSLPYMLVHYD
;
A
#
# COMPACT_ATOMS: atom_id res chain seq x y z
N MET A 1 18.09 -11.75 -21.30
CA MET A 1 18.36 -11.94 -19.85
C MET A 1 18.61 -10.57 -19.26
N ARG A 2 17.66 -10.02 -18.50
CA ARG A 2 17.87 -8.76 -17.75
C ARG A 2 18.49 -9.14 -16.42
N GLU A 3 19.67 -8.63 -16.14
CA GLU A 3 20.28 -8.73 -14.81
C GLU A 3 19.33 -8.16 -13.77
N LEU A 4 18.83 -9.02 -12.91
CA LEU A 4 18.14 -8.64 -11.67
C LEU A 4 19.18 -7.92 -10.80
N THR A 5 19.12 -6.60 -10.74
CA THR A 5 19.96 -5.79 -9.87
C THR A 5 19.69 -6.22 -8.42
N LYS A 6 20.68 -6.83 -7.79
CA LYS A 6 20.61 -7.35 -6.42
C LYS A 6 20.34 -6.23 -5.43
N PRO A 7 19.19 -6.17 -4.75
CA PRO A 7 18.89 -5.12 -3.78
C PRO A 7 19.71 -5.21 -2.48
N ALA A 8 20.40 -6.32 -2.27
CA ALA A 8 20.97 -6.69 -0.98
C ALA A 8 22.23 -5.92 -0.53
N CYS A 9 22.94 -5.21 -1.43
CA CYS A 9 24.28 -4.70 -1.08
C CYS A 9 24.25 -3.39 -0.27
N TRP A 10 23.26 -2.50 -0.49
CA TRP A 10 23.19 -1.22 0.21
C TRP A 10 22.56 -1.32 1.61
N MET A 11 21.63 -2.27 1.81
CA MET A 11 21.02 -2.51 3.14
C MET A 11 22.05 -2.96 4.15
N LYS A 12 22.96 -3.87 3.77
CA LYS A 12 24.04 -4.34 4.66
C LYS A 12 24.96 -3.24 5.14
N ARG A 13 25.14 -2.15 4.37
CA ARG A 13 25.99 -1.01 4.78
C ARG A 13 25.28 -0.04 5.72
N LYS A 14 23.96 0.07 5.70
CA LYS A 14 23.20 1.02 6.49
C LYS A 14 22.86 0.53 7.91
N VAL A 15 22.78 -0.80 8.09
CA VAL A 15 22.50 -1.43 9.41
C VAL A 15 23.58 -1.12 10.46
N MET A 16 24.74 -0.64 10.06
CA MET A 16 25.83 -0.32 11.01
C MET A 16 25.80 1.09 11.60
N SER A 17 24.94 2.01 11.14
CA SER A 17 24.95 3.39 11.65
C SER A 17 23.61 4.15 11.70
N ASN A 18 22.52 3.68 11.04
CA ASN A 18 21.20 4.33 11.04
C ASN A 18 20.08 3.32 10.86
N LYS A 19 18.95 3.52 11.57
CA LYS A 19 17.72 2.74 11.41
C LYS A 19 17.22 2.84 9.96
N ILE A 20 16.61 1.76 9.45
CA ILE A 20 15.96 1.73 8.14
C ILE A 20 14.64 2.48 8.25
N ARG A 21 14.37 3.41 7.33
CA ARG A 21 13.12 4.17 7.31
C ARG A 21 12.06 3.45 6.52
N ILE A 22 10.91 3.25 7.16
CA ILE A 22 9.71 2.66 6.56
C ILE A 22 8.61 3.72 6.50
N ALA A 23 8.04 3.93 5.32
CA ALA A 23 6.83 4.71 5.14
C ALA A 23 5.70 3.79 4.68
N THR A 24 4.47 4.07 5.12
CA THR A 24 3.29 3.32 4.71
C THR A 24 2.20 4.26 4.23
N THR A 25 1.32 3.80 3.34
CA THR A 25 0.13 4.54 2.95
C THR A 25 -1.00 3.59 2.58
N SER A 26 -2.23 4.04 2.85
CA SER A 26 -3.45 3.37 2.41
C SER A 26 -4.09 4.19 1.28
N LEU A 27 -4.40 3.53 0.19
CA LEU A 27 -5.15 4.08 -0.94
C LEU A 27 -6.62 3.60 -0.85
N ALA A 28 -7.25 3.25 -1.98
CA ALA A 28 -8.60 2.71 -1.96
C ALA A 28 -8.62 1.27 -1.44
N GLY A 29 -9.14 1.06 -0.25
CA GLY A 29 -9.21 -0.25 0.41
C GLY A 29 -9.96 -0.18 1.72
N CYS A 30 -9.90 -1.27 2.49
CA CYS A 30 -10.58 -1.40 3.79
C CYS A 30 -9.67 -1.12 4.99
N PHE A 31 -8.40 -0.74 4.76
CA PHE A 31 -7.37 -0.57 5.79
C PHE A 31 -6.95 -1.87 6.51
N GLY A 32 -7.44 -3.03 6.05
CA GLY A 32 -7.18 -4.33 6.68
C GLY A 32 -5.72 -4.74 6.68
N CYS A 33 -4.94 -4.34 5.66
CA CYS A 33 -3.52 -4.66 5.62
C CYS A 33 -2.73 -3.91 6.70
N HIS A 34 -3.07 -2.64 7.00
CA HIS A 34 -2.48 -1.92 8.13
C HIS A 34 -2.90 -2.52 9.48
N MET A 35 -4.15 -2.95 9.61
CA MET A 35 -4.60 -3.62 10.84
C MET A 35 -3.82 -4.92 11.04
N SER A 36 -3.68 -5.74 10.01
CA SER A 36 -2.87 -6.96 10.09
C SER A 36 -1.38 -6.68 10.34
N PHE A 37 -0.85 -5.56 9.86
CA PHE A 37 0.49 -5.12 10.22
C PHE A 37 0.60 -4.79 11.71
N LEU A 38 -0.43 -4.19 12.31
CA LEU A 38 -0.49 -3.91 13.74
C LEU A 38 -0.63 -5.19 14.58
N ASP A 39 -1.23 -6.27 14.04
CA ASP A 39 -1.31 -7.59 14.66
C ASP A 39 0.06 -8.28 14.82
N LEU A 40 1.15 -7.64 14.39
CA LEU A 40 2.51 -8.02 14.81
C LEU A 40 2.69 -7.94 16.34
N ASP A 41 1.87 -7.16 17.03
CA ASP A 41 1.84 -7.01 18.48
C ASP A 41 3.23 -6.71 19.06
N GLU A 42 3.71 -7.52 19.98
CA GLU A 42 5.02 -7.36 20.62
C GLU A 42 6.20 -7.39 19.62
N ARG A 43 6.00 -8.00 18.44
CA ARG A 43 7.02 -7.98 17.36
C ARG A 43 7.22 -6.59 16.78
N LEU A 44 6.22 -5.70 16.87
CA LEU A 44 6.38 -4.29 16.46
C LEU A 44 7.45 -3.59 17.32
N VAL A 45 7.54 -3.88 18.60
CA VAL A 45 8.56 -3.32 19.48
C VAL A 45 9.96 -3.74 18.98
N LYS A 46 10.14 -5.03 18.69
CA LYS A 46 11.39 -5.55 18.12
C LYS A 46 11.72 -4.94 16.74
N LEU A 47 10.69 -4.71 15.94
CA LEU A 47 10.85 -4.05 14.65
C LEU A 47 11.30 -2.59 14.82
N ALA A 48 10.70 -1.85 15.78
CA ALA A 48 11.01 -0.46 16.08
C ALA A 48 12.44 -0.24 16.60
N GLU A 49 13.09 -1.27 17.12
CA GLU A 49 14.53 -1.21 17.47
C GLU A 49 15.40 -1.07 16.19
N ARG A 50 14.96 -1.62 15.06
CA ARG A 50 15.70 -1.72 13.80
C ARG A 50 15.26 -0.70 12.76
N VAL A 51 14.00 -0.23 12.83
CA VAL A 51 13.41 0.69 11.88
C VAL A 51 12.99 2.01 12.52
N GLU A 52 12.86 3.04 11.68
CA GLU A 52 12.22 4.31 11.99
C GLU A 52 11.00 4.45 11.09
N PHE A 53 9.82 4.61 11.70
CA PHE A 53 8.62 4.89 10.93
C PHE A 53 8.61 6.36 10.51
N ASP A 54 8.40 6.60 9.24
CA ASP A 54 8.21 7.92 8.63
C ASP A 54 6.69 8.12 8.37
N ARG A 55 6.30 8.68 7.25
CA ARG A 55 4.88 8.84 6.89
C ARG A 55 4.15 7.51 7.01
N SER A 56 3.04 7.54 7.74
CA SER A 56 2.12 6.42 7.86
C SER A 56 0.74 6.95 8.27
N PRO A 57 -0.38 6.32 7.89
CA PRO A 57 -1.71 6.68 8.38
C PRO A 57 -1.86 6.65 9.90
N ILE A 58 -0.93 6.01 10.61
CA ILE A 58 -0.89 5.91 12.08
C ILE A 58 0.13 6.85 12.71
N THR A 59 0.74 7.76 11.96
CA THR A 59 1.68 8.77 12.46
C THR A 59 1.22 10.16 12.02
N ASP A 60 1.63 11.21 12.73
CA ASP A 60 1.34 12.62 12.38
C ASP A 60 2.26 13.18 11.27
N ILE A 61 2.93 12.32 10.53
CA ILE A 61 3.84 12.74 9.45
C ILE A 61 3.09 12.70 8.13
N GLU A 62 2.77 13.86 7.58
CA GLU A 62 1.96 14.00 6.37
C GLU A 62 2.70 13.71 5.06
N HIS A 63 4.00 14.03 4.99
CA HIS A 63 4.79 13.88 3.77
C HIS A 63 5.89 12.86 3.93
N ALA A 64 6.00 11.95 2.96
CA ALA A 64 7.09 10.99 2.92
C ALA A 64 8.42 11.70 2.67
N ARG A 65 9.36 11.55 3.60
CA ARG A 65 10.75 11.95 3.40
C ARG A 65 11.46 10.89 2.55
N HIS A 66 12.77 10.96 2.49
CA HIS A 66 13.54 9.91 1.84
C HIS A 66 13.49 8.61 2.68
N CYS A 67 12.75 7.61 2.19
CA CYS A 67 12.53 6.33 2.85
C CYS A 67 13.30 5.20 2.18
N ASP A 68 13.58 4.16 2.94
CA ASP A 68 14.22 2.95 2.40
C ASP A 68 13.15 1.98 1.86
N ILE A 69 12.04 1.81 2.58
CA ILE A 69 10.95 0.89 2.22
C ILE A 69 9.62 1.63 2.30
N GLY A 70 8.83 1.56 1.24
CA GLY A 70 7.44 2.01 1.20
C GLY A 70 6.49 0.84 1.12
N LEU A 71 5.52 0.75 2.03
CA LEU A 71 4.45 -0.24 2.01
C LEU A 71 3.16 0.44 1.52
N ILE A 72 2.61 -0.04 0.42
CA ILE A 72 1.42 0.53 -0.21
C ILE A 72 0.29 -0.48 -0.15
N GLU A 73 -0.79 -0.15 0.55
CA GLU A 73 -2.04 -0.91 0.47
C GLU A 73 -3.11 -0.15 -0.32
N GLY A 74 -4.11 -0.88 -0.78
CA GLY A 74 -5.24 -0.32 -1.53
C GLY A 74 -4.98 -0.14 -3.02
N GLY A 75 -6.06 -0.06 -3.79
CA GLY A 75 -6.04 0.22 -5.21
C GLY A 75 -6.00 1.71 -5.52
N VAL A 76 -5.78 2.08 -6.77
CA VAL A 76 -5.75 3.47 -7.23
C VAL A 76 -7.11 3.81 -7.84
N CYS A 77 -7.91 4.64 -7.14
CA CYS A 77 -9.28 4.97 -7.55
C CYS A 77 -9.52 6.45 -7.89
N ASN A 78 -8.59 7.34 -7.53
CA ASN A 78 -8.73 8.77 -7.76
C ASN A 78 -7.38 9.45 -8.02
N SER A 79 -7.41 10.74 -8.38
CA SER A 79 -6.23 11.55 -8.69
C SER A 79 -5.26 11.71 -7.50
N GLU A 80 -5.77 11.78 -6.28
CA GLU A 80 -4.97 11.87 -5.05
C GLU A 80 -4.15 10.59 -4.84
N ASN A 81 -4.77 9.42 -5.05
CA ASN A 81 -4.07 8.14 -4.98
C ASN A 81 -2.90 8.07 -5.97
N VAL A 82 -3.10 8.57 -7.20
CA VAL A 82 -2.05 8.65 -8.22
C VAL A 82 -0.90 9.55 -7.75
N HIS A 83 -1.24 10.72 -7.19
CA HIS A 83 -0.25 11.66 -6.68
C HIS A 83 0.57 11.05 -5.54
N THR A 84 -0.09 10.51 -4.52
CA THR A 84 0.53 9.87 -3.36
C THR A 84 1.44 8.72 -3.79
N LEU A 85 0.98 7.87 -4.72
CA LEU A 85 1.76 6.72 -5.19
C LEU A 85 3.04 7.16 -5.94
N ARG A 86 2.96 8.22 -6.74
CA ARG A 86 4.12 8.80 -7.43
C ARG A 86 5.10 9.45 -6.45
N GLU A 87 4.60 10.10 -5.40
CA GLU A 87 5.41 10.64 -4.31
C GLU A 87 6.19 9.53 -3.60
N PHE A 88 5.51 8.43 -3.23
CA PHE A 88 6.16 7.28 -2.63
C PHE A 88 7.24 6.68 -3.54
N ARG A 89 6.95 6.51 -4.85
CA ARG A 89 7.96 5.98 -5.78
C ARG A 89 9.19 6.89 -5.89
N LYS A 90 9.00 8.19 -5.83
CA LYS A 90 10.09 9.17 -5.87
C LYS A 90 10.96 9.12 -4.61
N ASN A 91 10.33 8.94 -3.46
CA ASN A 91 10.97 9.09 -2.16
C ASN A 91 11.47 7.77 -1.56
N CYS A 92 10.89 6.63 -1.92
CA CYS A 92 11.27 5.32 -1.39
C CYS A 92 12.19 4.56 -2.35
N LYS A 93 13.20 3.89 -1.81
CA LYS A 93 14.12 3.05 -2.59
C LYS A 93 13.44 1.77 -3.07
N ILE A 94 12.70 1.13 -2.17
CA ILE A 94 11.92 -0.08 -2.41
C ILE A 94 10.45 0.24 -2.19
N LEU A 95 9.58 -0.16 -3.13
CA LEU A 95 8.13 -0.15 -2.96
C LEU A 95 7.58 -1.56 -2.95
N VAL A 96 6.72 -1.82 -1.97
CA VAL A 96 6.02 -3.09 -1.79
C VAL A 96 4.53 -2.85 -1.94
N ALA A 97 3.90 -3.54 -2.88
CA ALA A 97 2.45 -3.62 -2.99
C ALA A 97 1.92 -4.64 -1.98
N VAL A 98 1.08 -4.20 -1.06
CA VAL A 98 0.59 -5.00 0.06
C VAL A 98 -0.89 -5.30 -0.11
N GLY A 99 -1.23 -6.59 -0.13
CA GLY A 99 -2.59 -7.07 -0.18
C GLY A 99 -3.21 -7.04 -1.59
N ALA A 100 -4.33 -7.74 -1.73
CA ALA A 100 -5.02 -7.94 -3.00
C ALA A 100 -5.43 -6.62 -3.66
N CYS A 101 -5.87 -5.62 -2.90
CA CYS A 101 -6.29 -4.34 -3.46
C CYS A 101 -5.16 -3.62 -4.20
N ALA A 102 -3.95 -3.61 -3.63
CA ALA A 102 -2.77 -3.01 -4.26
C ALA A 102 -2.28 -3.82 -5.48
N ILE A 103 -2.39 -5.15 -5.43
CA ILE A 103 -1.81 -6.07 -6.41
C ILE A 103 -2.70 -6.23 -7.66
N ASN A 104 -4.01 -6.38 -7.48
CA ASN A 104 -4.95 -6.68 -8.57
C ASN A 104 -6.23 -5.82 -8.54
N GLY A 105 -6.29 -4.80 -7.67
CA GLY A 105 -7.46 -3.94 -7.47
C GLY A 105 -8.42 -4.44 -6.41
N GLY A 106 -8.43 -5.74 -6.08
CA GLY A 106 -9.22 -6.36 -5.02
C GLY A 106 -10.70 -5.96 -5.00
N LEU A 107 -11.25 -5.81 -3.81
CA LEU A 107 -12.65 -5.40 -3.60
C LEU A 107 -13.00 -4.05 -4.26
N PRO A 108 -12.17 -2.98 -4.17
CA PRO A 108 -12.48 -1.71 -4.84
C PRO A 108 -12.68 -1.83 -6.35
N ALA A 109 -12.01 -2.77 -7.01
CA ALA A 109 -12.12 -2.98 -8.45
C ALA A 109 -13.44 -3.64 -8.89
N LEU A 110 -14.28 -4.11 -7.97
CA LEU A 110 -15.62 -4.63 -8.31
C LEU A 110 -16.47 -3.58 -9.02
N ARG A 111 -16.31 -2.29 -8.70
CA ARG A 111 -17.00 -1.23 -9.43
C ARG A 111 -16.60 -1.09 -10.91
N ASN A 112 -15.49 -1.70 -11.32
CA ASN A 112 -15.00 -1.60 -12.70
C ASN A 112 -15.91 -2.29 -13.72
N PHE A 113 -16.86 -3.11 -13.27
CA PHE A 113 -17.88 -3.76 -14.11
C PHE A 113 -19.07 -2.85 -14.40
N ILE A 114 -19.18 -1.72 -13.69
CA ILE A 114 -20.28 -0.77 -13.80
C ILE A 114 -19.69 0.59 -14.23
N PRO A 115 -20.32 1.32 -15.17
CA PRO A 115 -19.90 2.67 -15.52
C PRO A 115 -19.85 3.58 -14.30
N LEU A 116 -18.80 4.41 -14.18
CA LEU A 116 -18.63 5.29 -13.03
C LEU A 116 -19.85 6.18 -12.79
N GLN A 117 -20.47 6.69 -13.86
CA GLN A 117 -21.65 7.55 -13.76
C GLN A 117 -22.85 6.83 -13.14
N GLU A 118 -23.04 5.55 -13.44
CA GLU A 118 -24.10 4.74 -12.82
C GLU A 118 -23.83 4.54 -11.32
N CYS A 119 -22.60 4.25 -10.94
CA CYS A 119 -22.22 4.15 -9.52
C CYS A 119 -22.50 5.46 -8.76
N LEU A 120 -22.19 6.60 -9.38
CA LEU A 120 -22.44 7.92 -8.78
C LEU A 120 -23.94 8.22 -8.68
N SER A 121 -24.72 7.90 -9.73
CA SER A 121 -26.18 8.09 -9.72
C SER A 121 -26.82 7.23 -8.63
N GLU A 122 -26.49 5.94 -8.57
CA GLU A 122 -27.03 5.05 -7.55
C GLU A 122 -26.69 5.50 -6.11
N SER A 123 -25.47 6.00 -5.91
CA SER A 123 -25.01 6.38 -4.57
C SER A 123 -25.54 7.76 -4.11
N TYR A 124 -25.68 8.71 -5.02
CA TYR A 124 -25.92 10.12 -4.67
C TYR A 124 -27.24 10.70 -5.19
N LEU A 125 -27.87 10.09 -6.17
CA LEU A 125 -29.14 10.57 -6.72
C LEU A 125 -30.29 9.62 -6.38
N ASP A 126 -30.13 8.33 -6.61
CA ASP A 126 -31.20 7.34 -6.55
C ASP A 126 -31.13 6.44 -5.30
N GLY A 127 -30.13 6.62 -4.43
CA GLY A 127 -29.91 5.81 -3.24
C GLY A 127 -31.04 5.91 -2.22
N ILE A 128 -31.36 4.79 -1.56
CA ILE A 128 -32.43 4.75 -0.53
C ILE A 128 -32.05 5.70 0.61
N GLY A 129 -32.96 6.66 0.92
CA GLY A 129 -32.77 7.62 2.00
C GLY A 129 -31.90 8.83 1.64
N VAL A 130 -31.57 9.03 0.36
CA VAL A 130 -30.89 10.23 -0.11
C VAL A 130 -31.80 11.44 0.02
N GLU A 131 -31.39 12.40 0.86
CA GLU A 131 -32.01 13.71 0.97
C GLU A 131 -31.17 14.74 0.19
N ASN A 132 -31.80 15.60 -0.60
CA ASN A 132 -31.13 16.57 -1.49
C ASN A 132 -30.15 15.90 -2.48
N PRO A 133 -30.66 15.11 -3.44
CA PRO A 133 -29.86 14.33 -4.36
C PRO A 133 -28.97 15.21 -5.24
N GLN A 134 -27.65 15.10 -5.07
CA GLN A 134 -26.66 15.75 -5.91
C GLN A 134 -25.35 14.97 -5.91
N ILE A 135 -24.70 14.87 -7.06
CA ILE A 135 -23.33 14.33 -7.14
C ILE A 135 -22.38 15.37 -6.53
N PRO A 136 -21.60 15.01 -5.51
CA PRO A 136 -20.64 15.93 -4.90
C PRO A 136 -19.67 16.49 -5.95
N SER A 137 -19.50 17.81 -5.95
CA SER A 137 -18.59 18.52 -6.86
C SER A 137 -17.98 19.70 -6.11
N ASP A 138 -16.73 19.53 -5.70
CA ASP A 138 -15.95 20.53 -5.02
C ASP A 138 -14.49 20.48 -5.51
N PRO A 139 -13.80 21.62 -5.68
CA PRO A 139 -12.38 21.63 -6.08
C PRO A 139 -11.43 20.88 -5.15
N GLU A 140 -11.79 20.70 -3.88
CA GLU A 140 -11.00 19.94 -2.89
C GLU A 140 -11.20 18.42 -3.03
N LEU A 141 -12.26 17.97 -3.72
CA LEU A 141 -12.50 16.55 -3.91
C LEU A 141 -11.60 16.00 -5.03
N PRO A 142 -10.85 14.92 -4.78
CA PRO A 142 -10.04 14.32 -5.82
C PRO A 142 -10.91 13.69 -6.91
N LEU A 143 -10.53 13.88 -8.16
CA LEU A 143 -11.24 13.32 -9.31
C LEU A 143 -11.17 11.79 -9.29
N LEU A 144 -12.32 11.13 -9.36
CA LEU A 144 -12.39 9.69 -9.49
C LEU A 144 -11.85 9.24 -10.85
N LEU A 145 -11.07 8.18 -10.86
CA LEU A 145 -10.69 7.49 -12.08
C LEU A 145 -11.87 6.67 -12.59
N ASP A 146 -11.93 6.51 -13.89
CA ASP A 146 -12.93 5.68 -14.55
C ASP A 146 -12.96 4.24 -14.01
N LYS A 147 -11.75 3.71 -13.75
CA LYS A 147 -11.55 2.38 -13.19
C LYS A 147 -10.57 2.43 -12.02
N VAL A 148 -10.77 1.55 -11.05
CA VAL A 148 -9.76 1.24 -10.03
C VAL A 148 -8.64 0.43 -10.68
N ARG A 149 -7.40 0.83 -10.41
CA ARG A 149 -6.21 0.20 -10.99
C ARG A 149 -5.32 -0.38 -9.91
N PRO A 150 -4.62 -1.49 -10.19
CA PRO A 150 -3.50 -1.95 -9.38
C PRO A 150 -2.37 -0.91 -9.33
N VAL A 151 -1.61 -0.87 -8.25
CA VAL A 151 -0.55 0.13 -8.07
C VAL A 151 0.59 0.01 -9.10
N HIS A 152 0.86 -1.20 -9.56
CA HIS A 152 1.92 -1.47 -10.54
C HIS A 152 1.62 -0.95 -11.96
N GLU A 153 0.36 -0.62 -12.26
CA GLU A 153 0.00 0.06 -13.51
C GLU A 153 0.36 1.55 -13.51
N ILE A 154 0.58 2.13 -12.32
CA ILE A 154 0.87 3.57 -12.17
C ILE A 154 2.36 3.82 -11.96
N VAL A 155 3.02 3.00 -11.12
CA VAL A 155 4.46 3.11 -10.82
C VAL A 155 5.13 1.74 -10.78
N LYS A 156 6.46 1.72 -10.92
CA LYS A 156 7.24 0.50 -10.73
C LYS A 156 7.16 0.04 -9.27
N ILE A 157 6.73 -1.19 -9.05
CA ILE A 157 6.74 -1.89 -7.78
C ILE A 157 7.91 -2.88 -7.76
N ASP A 158 8.59 -2.99 -6.63
CA ASP A 158 9.76 -3.86 -6.48
C ASP A 158 9.38 -5.22 -5.91
N TYR A 159 8.38 -5.26 -4.99
CA TYR A 159 7.90 -6.51 -4.38
C TYR A 159 6.39 -6.50 -4.21
N PHE A 160 5.83 -7.71 -4.14
CA PHE A 160 4.41 -7.96 -3.91
C PHE A 160 4.24 -8.84 -2.68
N MET A 161 3.36 -8.42 -1.76
CA MET A 161 2.99 -9.16 -0.56
C MET A 161 1.51 -9.53 -0.65
N PRO A 162 1.20 -10.75 -1.14
CA PRO A 162 -0.19 -11.18 -1.35
C PRO A 162 -0.91 -11.49 -0.04
N GLY A 163 -2.23 -11.32 -0.06
CA GLY A 163 -3.16 -11.61 1.03
C GLY A 163 -4.36 -10.67 1.02
N CYS A 164 -5.41 -11.01 1.76
CA CYS A 164 -6.57 -10.12 1.94
C CYS A 164 -7.14 -10.24 3.36
N PRO A 165 -6.37 -9.70 4.35
CA PRO A 165 -5.02 -9.12 4.28
C PRO A 165 -3.91 -10.18 4.32
N PRO A 166 -2.64 -9.83 4.03
CA PRO A 166 -1.50 -10.65 4.39
C PRO A 166 -1.45 -10.81 5.92
N SER A 167 -1.18 -12.01 6.42
CA SER A 167 -1.14 -12.24 7.88
C SER A 167 0.05 -11.53 8.53
N ALA A 168 -0.02 -11.33 9.86
CA ALA A 168 1.09 -10.79 10.65
C ALA A 168 2.40 -11.59 10.46
N ASP A 169 2.31 -12.90 10.28
CA ASP A 169 3.49 -13.75 10.05
C ASP A 169 4.12 -13.50 8.67
N VAL A 170 3.30 -13.21 7.66
CA VAL A 170 3.78 -12.78 6.34
C VAL A 170 4.54 -11.46 6.45
N PHE A 171 3.98 -10.46 7.13
CA PHE A 171 4.64 -9.17 7.37
C PHE A 171 5.97 -9.36 8.11
N TRP A 172 5.97 -10.14 9.19
CA TRP A 172 7.17 -10.40 9.97
C TRP A 172 8.28 -11.04 9.14
N LYS A 173 7.93 -12.13 8.44
CA LYS A 173 8.88 -12.85 7.59
C LYS A 173 9.45 -11.97 6.48
N PHE A 174 8.56 -11.27 5.77
CA PHE A 174 8.91 -10.41 4.65
C PHE A 174 9.84 -9.27 5.07
N LEU A 175 9.46 -8.53 6.11
CA LEU A 175 10.26 -7.41 6.61
C LEU A 175 11.58 -7.87 7.20
N THR A 176 11.59 -8.98 7.94
CA THR A 176 12.83 -9.53 8.51
C THR A 176 13.81 -9.92 7.40
N ASP A 177 13.36 -10.57 6.33
CA ASP A 177 14.22 -10.90 5.19
C ASP A 177 14.81 -9.65 4.55
N LEU A 178 13.98 -8.62 4.28
CA LEU A 178 14.45 -7.35 3.74
C LEU A 178 15.47 -6.68 4.66
N LEU A 179 15.19 -6.60 5.98
CA LEU A 179 16.07 -5.98 6.96
C LEU A 179 17.41 -6.70 7.13
N GLU A 180 17.45 -7.98 6.84
CA GLU A 180 18.68 -8.79 6.84
C GLU A 180 19.37 -8.83 5.47
N GLY A 181 18.83 -8.10 4.49
CA GLY A 181 19.35 -8.03 3.13
C GLY A 181 19.20 -9.32 2.34
N ARG A 182 18.21 -10.14 2.72
CA ARG A 182 17.82 -11.34 1.96
C ARG A 182 16.69 -10.99 0.99
N GLU A 183 16.60 -11.74 -0.09
CA GLU A 183 15.43 -11.71 -0.97
C GLU A 183 14.21 -12.25 -0.20
N PRO A 184 13.10 -11.49 -0.09
CA PRO A 184 11.91 -11.98 0.59
C PRO A 184 11.37 -13.24 -0.09
N SER A 185 11.22 -14.31 0.68
CA SER A 185 10.65 -15.57 0.22
C SER A 185 9.51 -15.97 1.13
N LEU A 186 8.29 -15.94 0.58
CA LEU A 186 7.09 -16.34 1.30
C LEU A 186 6.77 -17.79 0.98
N PRO A 187 6.76 -18.69 1.99
CA PRO A 187 6.30 -20.05 1.82
C PRO A 187 4.85 -20.08 1.34
N TYR A 188 4.51 -21.00 0.44
CA TYR A 188 3.14 -21.14 -0.08
C TYR A 188 2.08 -21.23 1.04
N MET A 189 2.40 -21.90 2.14
CA MET A 189 1.53 -22.06 3.30
C MET A 189 1.16 -20.74 4.02
N LEU A 190 1.91 -19.65 3.78
CA LEU A 190 1.64 -18.33 4.34
C LEU A 190 0.92 -17.40 3.35
N VAL A 191 0.76 -17.82 2.09
CA VAL A 191 0.15 -16.99 1.06
C VAL A 191 -1.31 -17.37 0.90
N HIS A 192 -2.20 -16.58 1.50
CA HIS A 192 -3.65 -16.74 1.42
C HIS A 192 -4.29 -15.46 0.91
N TYR A 193 -5.41 -15.59 0.20
CA TYR A 193 -6.23 -14.46 -0.27
C TYR A 193 -7.61 -14.44 0.38
N ASP A 194 -7.89 -15.42 1.21
CA ASP A 194 -9.12 -15.69 1.97
C ASP A 194 -8.86 -15.63 3.47
#